data_81732e23c2ea0e5c61929b046851f67f
#
_entry.id   81732e23c2ea0e5c61929b046851f67f
#
_cell.length_a   1.000
_cell.length_b   1.000
_cell.length_c   1.000
_cell.angle_alpha   90.00
_cell.angle_beta   90.00
_cell.angle_gamma   90.00
#
_symmetry.space_group_name_H-M   'P 1'
#
loop_
_entity.id
_entity.type
_entity.pdbx_description
1 polymer ?
#
loop_
_entity_poly.entity_id
_entity_poly.type
_entity_poly.pdbx_seq_one_letter_code
_entity_poly.pdbx_strand_id
1 'polypeptide(L)'
;MEENTNVFLGTEHVGKLMRGYAVPCIISLLVGALYNIVDQIFIANADYLGSYGNAANTAVFPLTVAALAIAVMVGDGCCAYVSINLGKKDVKTAKKSVGNAVVLVLLASAALTAVYLLLAEPILTMFGGRVNVETFRYAKEYFFYIALGVPFYMFGQALNPIIRADGSPKFAMASTLAGAMLNTILDPVFIFVCRWGMMGAAVATVLGQIVTAVLAIWYLCNMRVIRPGKGDFKLSGGLCRRILSLGMTSFLSQISLVAAMAAINNMLRKYGALDPIFGQAQYAQIPMAVVGIVMKFFQIVISIVVGMAAGCIPIVGFNMGAEKFRRVNKLFTMLLISEAAVGAVALILVEFFPQQLISLFGAANESAFYTEFAVKAFRIYLCMMIPACVNKACFIFLQALGKALSSTVLSMLREVVFGVGFAILPIWFGLDGVLYSMPVSDILTFVVSVVLILGTYRELNSKAQ
;
A
#
# COMPACT_ATOMS: atom_id res chain seq x y z
N MET A 1 -2.85 -39.06 -11.05
CA MET A 1 -3.09 -37.63 -11.35
C MET A 1 -2.11 -36.86 -10.50
N GLU A 2 -1.04 -36.33 -11.09
CA GLU A 2 -0.14 -35.43 -10.39
C GLU A 2 -0.98 -34.24 -9.92
N GLU A 3 -1.05 -34.06 -8.59
CA GLU A 3 -1.67 -32.87 -8.01
C GLU A 3 -0.96 -31.66 -8.60
N ASN A 4 -1.74 -30.76 -9.17
CA ASN A 4 -1.28 -29.56 -9.87
C ASN A 4 -0.75 -28.56 -8.82
N THR A 5 0.44 -28.83 -8.30
CA THR A 5 1.09 -28.09 -7.21
C THR A 5 2.06 -27.09 -7.79
N ASN A 6 1.64 -26.01 -8.40
CA ASN A 6 2.51 -24.88 -8.85
C ASN A 6 4.04 -25.20 -9.00
N VAL A 7 4.37 -26.43 -9.44
CA VAL A 7 5.75 -26.95 -9.52
C VAL A 7 6.64 -26.07 -10.40
N PHE A 8 6.04 -25.40 -11.37
CA PHE A 8 6.75 -24.45 -12.23
C PHE A 8 7.45 -23.32 -11.45
N LEU A 9 6.94 -22.95 -10.27
CA LEU A 9 7.59 -21.95 -9.41
C LEU A 9 8.99 -22.39 -8.92
N GLY A 10 9.17 -23.70 -8.83
CA GLY A 10 10.42 -24.32 -8.42
C GLY A 10 11.33 -24.78 -9.57
N THR A 11 10.88 -24.70 -10.83
CA THR A 11 11.60 -25.27 -11.98
C THR A 11 11.89 -24.25 -13.07
N GLU A 12 10.97 -23.32 -13.36
CA GLU A 12 11.18 -22.31 -14.39
C GLU A 12 12.31 -21.32 -14.04
N HIS A 13 12.81 -20.64 -15.06
CA HIS A 13 13.88 -19.64 -14.89
C HIS A 13 13.41 -18.50 -13.98
N VAL A 14 14.22 -18.18 -12.97
CA VAL A 14 13.90 -17.22 -11.90
C VAL A 14 13.50 -15.85 -12.43
N GLY A 15 14.23 -15.32 -13.43
CA GLY A 15 13.92 -14.01 -14.01
C GLY A 15 12.62 -13.97 -14.79
N LYS A 16 12.23 -15.10 -15.43
CA LYS A 16 10.92 -15.23 -16.11
C LYS A 16 9.79 -15.21 -15.10
N LEU A 17 9.94 -15.97 -14.01
CA LEU A 17 8.97 -16.02 -12.92
C LEU A 17 8.82 -14.65 -12.25
N MET A 18 9.93 -14.01 -11.92
CA MET A 18 9.91 -12.69 -11.30
C MET A 18 9.14 -11.68 -12.16
N ARG A 19 9.42 -11.60 -13.46
CA ARG A 19 8.67 -10.72 -14.38
C ARG A 19 7.20 -11.10 -14.47
N GLY A 20 6.89 -12.40 -14.56
CA GLY A 20 5.51 -12.91 -14.68
C GLY A 20 4.63 -12.61 -13.47
N TYR A 21 5.21 -12.43 -12.29
CA TYR A 21 4.50 -12.13 -11.04
C TYR A 21 4.61 -10.66 -10.63
N ALA A 22 5.80 -10.07 -10.76
CA ALA A 22 6.03 -8.68 -10.35
C ALA A 22 5.29 -7.69 -11.24
N VAL A 23 5.37 -7.84 -12.56
CA VAL A 23 4.73 -6.88 -13.50
C VAL A 23 3.21 -6.78 -13.30
N PRO A 24 2.43 -7.87 -13.24
CA PRO A 24 1.01 -7.77 -12.93
C PRO A 24 0.73 -7.13 -11.57
N CYS A 25 1.54 -7.42 -10.55
CA CYS A 25 1.38 -6.84 -9.22
C CYS A 25 1.67 -5.33 -9.21
N ILE A 26 2.74 -4.90 -9.88
CA ILE A 26 3.08 -3.49 -10.07
C ILE A 26 1.93 -2.75 -10.75
N ILE A 27 1.41 -3.29 -11.85
CA ILE A 27 0.29 -2.69 -12.60
C ILE A 27 -0.94 -2.56 -11.69
N SER A 28 -1.29 -3.59 -10.92
CA SER A 28 -2.41 -3.55 -9.99
C SER A 28 -2.28 -2.42 -8.97
N LEU A 29 -1.11 -2.26 -8.36
CA LEU A 29 -0.88 -1.24 -7.34
C LEU A 29 -0.78 0.18 -7.92
N LEU A 30 -0.15 0.33 -9.09
CA LEU A 30 -0.12 1.61 -9.80
C LEU A 30 -1.50 2.08 -10.21
N VAL A 31 -2.30 1.19 -10.78
CA VAL A 31 -3.68 1.51 -11.17
C VAL A 31 -4.50 1.86 -9.93
N GLY A 32 -4.33 1.14 -8.82
CA GLY A 32 -4.96 1.47 -7.53
C GLY A 32 -4.58 2.86 -7.01
N ALA A 33 -3.32 3.26 -7.14
CA ALA A 33 -2.87 4.60 -6.76
C ALA A 33 -3.41 5.68 -7.71
N LEU A 34 -3.39 5.42 -9.02
CA LEU A 34 -3.82 6.39 -10.03
C LEU A 34 -5.33 6.63 -10.02
N TYR A 35 -6.15 5.60 -9.84
CA TYR A 35 -7.59 5.82 -9.84
C TYR A 35 -8.03 6.68 -8.65
N ASN A 36 -7.40 6.55 -7.49
CA ASN A 36 -7.67 7.44 -6.35
C ASN A 36 -7.36 8.91 -6.65
N ILE A 37 -6.30 9.16 -7.43
CA ILE A 37 -5.94 10.52 -7.87
C ILE A 37 -6.98 11.04 -8.87
N VAL A 38 -7.42 10.21 -9.81
CA VAL A 38 -8.44 10.55 -10.81
C VAL A 38 -9.78 10.86 -10.16
N ASP A 39 -10.21 10.06 -9.18
CA ASP A 39 -11.44 10.29 -8.41
C ASP A 39 -11.39 11.66 -7.70
N GLN A 40 -10.27 12.00 -7.04
CA GLN A 40 -10.07 13.32 -6.45
C GLN A 40 -10.13 14.45 -7.48
N ILE A 41 -9.60 14.26 -8.69
CA ILE A 41 -9.68 15.25 -9.75
C ILE A 41 -11.13 15.47 -10.18
N PHE A 42 -11.92 14.43 -10.34
CA PHE A 42 -13.34 14.55 -10.70
C PHE A 42 -14.14 15.29 -9.62
N ILE A 43 -13.94 14.95 -8.35
CA ILE A 43 -14.60 15.65 -7.23
C ILE A 43 -14.20 17.13 -7.18
N ALA A 44 -12.91 17.43 -7.34
CA ALA A 44 -12.40 18.80 -7.30
C ALA A 44 -12.91 19.68 -8.45
N ASN A 45 -13.18 19.09 -9.62
CA ASN A 45 -13.67 19.80 -10.80
C ASN A 45 -15.20 19.87 -10.90
N ALA A 46 -15.94 19.31 -9.93
CA ALA A 46 -17.39 19.44 -9.86
C ALA A 46 -17.76 20.80 -9.25
N ASP A 47 -18.27 21.74 -10.06
CA ASP A 47 -18.56 23.13 -9.66
C ASP A 47 -19.42 23.24 -8.40
N TYR A 48 -20.35 22.31 -8.20
CA TYR A 48 -21.28 22.30 -7.06
C TYR A 48 -20.72 21.62 -5.80
N LEU A 49 -19.62 20.87 -5.90
CA LEU A 49 -18.92 20.27 -4.74
C LEU A 49 -17.75 21.13 -4.28
N GLY A 50 -16.98 21.64 -5.21
CA GLY A 50 -15.85 22.53 -4.97
C GLY A 50 -14.82 21.95 -3.99
N SER A 51 -14.24 22.83 -3.20
CA SER A 51 -13.25 22.47 -2.16
C SER A 51 -13.85 21.65 -1.01
N TYR A 52 -15.15 21.76 -0.77
CA TYR A 52 -15.84 21.01 0.30
C TYR A 52 -15.87 19.50 0.03
N GLY A 53 -16.12 19.11 -1.23
CA GLY A 53 -16.10 17.71 -1.64
C GLY A 53 -14.72 17.10 -1.50
N ASN A 54 -13.68 17.82 -1.92
CA ASN A 54 -12.30 17.36 -1.80
C ASN A 54 -11.85 17.23 -0.34
N ALA A 55 -12.23 18.19 0.52
CA ALA A 55 -11.97 18.13 1.95
C ALA A 55 -12.68 16.93 2.61
N ALA A 56 -13.92 16.64 2.21
CA ALA A 56 -14.67 15.49 2.68
C ALA A 56 -14.00 14.16 2.30
N ASN A 57 -13.56 14.02 1.04
CA ASN A 57 -12.80 12.84 0.59
C ASN A 57 -11.51 12.65 1.38
N THR A 58 -10.77 13.73 1.64
CA THR A 58 -9.54 13.71 2.43
C THR A 58 -9.79 13.24 3.88
N ALA A 59 -10.91 13.62 4.49
CA ALA A 59 -11.26 13.17 5.84
C ALA A 59 -11.63 11.67 5.90
N VAL A 60 -12.17 11.11 4.83
CA VAL A 60 -12.55 9.70 4.73
C VAL A 60 -11.37 8.80 4.32
N PHE A 61 -10.38 9.32 3.61
CA PHE A 61 -9.24 8.57 3.10
C PHE A 61 -8.52 7.70 4.16
N PRO A 62 -8.19 8.19 5.38
CA PRO A 62 -7.57 7.36 6.41
C PRO A 62 -8.38 6.12 6.79
N LEU A 63 -9.71 6.20 6.69
CA LEU A 63 -10.62 5.11 7.03
C LEU A 63 -10.61 4.01 5.95
N THR A 64 -10.47 4.39 4.69
CA THR A 64 -10.28 3.43 3.60
C THR A 64 -8.92 2.74 3.70
N VAL A 65 -7.88 3.46 4.11
CA VAL A 65 -6.54 2.87 4.32
C VAL A 65 -6.53 1.92 5.52
N ALA A 66 -7.29 2.21 6.59
CA ALA A 66 -7.45 1.28 7.71
C ALA A 66 -8.11 -0.04 7.28
N ALA A 67 -9.14 0.02 6.44
CA ALA A 67 -9.76 -1.16 5.84
C ALA A 67 -8.76 -1.95 4.96
N LEU A 68 -7.98 -1.24 4.14
CA LEU A 68 -6.92 -1.83 3.33
C LEU A 68 -5.87 -2.52 4.20
N ALA A 69 -5.43 -1.88 5.28
CA ALA A 69 -4.42 -2.42 6.19
C ALA A 69 -4.82 -3.79 6.74
N ILE A 70 -6.07 -3.92 7.19
CA ILE A 70 -6.62 -5.20 7.69
C ILE A 70 -6.71 -6.23 6.56
N ALA A 71 -7.18 -5.83 5.38
CA ALA A 71 -7.32 -6.72 4.24
C ALA A 71 -5.98 -7.30 3.78
N VAL A 72 -4.95 -6.45 3.62
CA VAL A 72 -3.61 -6.90 3.19
C VAL A 72 -2.88 -7.67 4.29
N MET A 73 -3.17 -7.41 5.57
CA MET A 73 -2.67 -8.23 6.67
C MET A 73 -3.09 -9.69 6.49
N VAL A 74 -4.35 -9.92 6.21
CA VAL A 74 -4.87 -11.28 5.98
C VAL A 74 -4.38 -11.82 4.64
N GLY A 75 -4.45 -11.04 3.57
CA GLY A 75 -4.13 -11.47 2.21
C GLY A 75 -2.66 -11.81 2.00
N ASP A 76 -1.75 -10.89 2.33
CA ASP A 76 -0.31 -11.11 2.16
C ASP A 76 0.22 -12.16 3.15
N GLY A 77 -0.31 -12.16 4.39
CA GLY A 77 0.04 -13.19 5.37
C GLY A 77 -0.37 -14.59 4.92
N CYS A 78 -1.57 -14.73 4.39
CA CYS A 78 -2.06 -15.99 3.81
C CYS A 78 -1.25 -16.38 2.57
N CYS A 79 -0.96 -15.44 1.66
CA CYS A 79 -0.16 -15.66 0.46
C CYS A 79 1.22 -16.23 0.82
N ALA A 80 1.92 -15.63 1.77
CA ALA A 80 3.23 -16.09 2.22
C ALA A 80 3.15 -17.50 2.84
N TYR A 81 2.20 -17.74 3.73
CA TYR A 81 2.05 -19.01 4.41
C TYR A 81 1.64 -20.14 3.48
N VAL A 82 0.67 -19.89 2.61
CA VAL A 82 0.22 -20.85 1.58
C VAL A 82 1.37 -21.21 0.65
N SER A 83 2.12 -20.22 0.19
CA SER A 83 3.24 -20.46 -0.75
C SER A 83 4.33 -21.35 -0.15
N ILE A 84 4.66 -21.15 1.13
CA ILE A 84 5.60 -21.99 1.87
C ILE A 84 5.07 -23.44 1.98
N ASN A 85 3.79 -23.61 2.33
CA ASN A 85 3.20 -24.95 2.46
C ASN A 85 3.06 -25.67 1.12
N LEU A 86 2.78 -24.96 0.04
CA LEU A 86 2.81 -25.53 -1.32
C LEU A 86 4.21 -26.03 -1.68
N GLY A 87 5.25 -25.29 -1.33
CA GLY A 87 6.63 -25.72 -1.50
C GLY A 87 6.96 -26.99 -0.71
N LYS A 88 6.40 -27.14 0.51
CA LYS A 88 6.49 -28.34 1.35
C LYS A 88 5.62 -29.49 0.87
N LYS A 89 4.85 -29.31 -0.20
CA LYS A 89 3.83 -30.24 -0.71
C LYS A 89 2.66 -30.50 0.27
N ASP A 90 2.48 -29.62 1.25
CA ASP A 90 1.35 -29.65 2.19
C ASP A 90 0.16 -28.83 1.66
N VAL A 91 -0.48 -29.38 0.64
CA VAL A 91 -1.65 -28.76 -0.02
C VAL A 91 -2.84 -28.67 0.94
N LYS A 92 -2.96 -29.60 1.89
CA LYS A 92 -4.06 -29.64 2.86
C LYS A 92 -4.02 -28.40 3.77
N THR A 93 -2.86 -28.09 4.35
CA THR A 93 -2.67 -26.89 5.17
C THR A 93 -2.83 -25.62 4.34
N ALA A 94 -2.38 -25.60 3.09
CA ALA A 94 -2.57 -24.49 2.18
C ALA A 94 -4.06 -24.19 1.93
N LYS A 95 -4.88 -25.19 1.58
CA LYS A 95 -6.33 -25.06 1.37
C LYS A 95 -7.03 -24.57 2.64
N LYS A 96 -6.70 -25.14 3.80
CA LYS A 96 -7.27 -24.75 5.08
C LYS A 96 -6.90 -23.30 5.44
N SER A 97 -5.70 -22.86 5.10
CA SER A 97 -5.26 -21.47 5.29
C SER A 97 -6.06 -20.48 4.45
N VAL A 98 -6.36 -20.81 3.20
CA VAL A 98 -7.22 -19.99 2.33
C VAL A 98 -8.63 -19.90 2.90
N GLY A 99 -9.25 -21.01 3.32
CA GLY A 99 -10.55 -21.00 3.95
C GLY A 99 -10.60 -20.15 5.22
N ASN A 100 -9.59 -20.26 6.06
CA ASN A 100 -9.47 -19.43 7.28
C ASN A 100 -9.28 -17.94 6.94
N ALA A 101 -8.49 -17.59 5.93
CA ALA A 101 -8.30 -16.22 5.49
C ALA A 101 -9.62 -15.59 4.97
N VAL A 102 -10.40 -16.35 4.20
CA VAL A 102 -11.72 -15.90 3.74
C VAL A 102 -12.65 -15.59 4.91
N VAL A 103 -12.73 -16.48 5.90
CA VAL A 103 -13.57 -16.25 7.08
C VAL A 103 -13.06 -15.07 7.90
N LEU A 104 -11.75 -14.95 8.11
CA LEU A 104 -11.14 -13.82 8.82
C LEU A 104 -11.50 -12.48 8.18
N VAL A 105 -11.37 -12.39 6.86
CA VAL A 105 -11.67 -11.16 6.12
C VAL A 105 -13.16 -10.83 6.19
N LEU A 106 -14.05 -11.81 6.07
CA LEU A 106 -15.49 -11.59 6.19
C LEU A 106 -15.88 -11.11 7.58
N LEU A 107 -15.35 -11.73 8.64
CA LEU A 107 -15.61 -11.31 10.01
C LEU A 107 -15.03 -9.92 10.30
N ALA A 108 -13.80 -9.65 9.88
CA ALA A 108 -13.15 -8.36 10.08
C ALA A 108 -13.88 -7.25 9.32
N SER A 109 -14.31 -7.50 8.08
CA SER A 109 -15.04 -6.52 7.27
C SER A 109 -16.43 -6.23 7.84
N ALA A 110 -17.15 -7.24 8.30
CA ALA A 110 -18.44 -7.06 8.96
C ALA A 110 -18.30 -6.24 10.25
N ALA A 111 -17.31 -6.57 11.10
CA ALA A 111 -17.03 -5.82 12.32
C ALA A 111 -16.63 -4.37 12.02
N LEU A 112 -15.76 -4.14 11.05
CA LEU A 112 -15.33 -2.80 10.66
C LEU A 112 -16.48 -1.97 10.08
N THR A 113 -17.31 -2.57 9.23
CA THR A 113 -18.51 -1.92 8.69
C THR A 113 -19.47 -1.53 9.81
N ALA A 114 -19.72 -2.40 10.77
CA ALA A 114 -20.55 -2.09 11.93
C ALA A 114 -19.97 -0.92 12.73
N VAL A 115 -18.68 -0.91 13.01
CA VAL A 115 -18.01 0.20 13.71
C VAL A 115 -18.12 1.50 12.90
N TYR A 116 -17.93 1.47 11.60
CA TYR A 116 -18.01 2.65 10.74
C TYR A 116 -19.42 3.23 10.67
N LEU A 117 -20.44 2.38 10.59
CA LEU A 117 -21.84 2.84 10.57
C LEU A 117 -22.32 3.36 11.93
N LEU A 118 -21.94 2.70 13.03
CA LEU A 118 -22.36 3.08 14.37
C LEU A 118 -21.62 4.31 14.91
N LEU A 119 -20.32 4.46 14.56
CA LEU A 119 -19.45 5.51 15.07
C LEU A 119 -19.02 6.51 13.99
N ALA A 120 -19.81 6.68 12.94
CA ALA A 120 -19.45 7.54 11.81
C ALA A 120 -19.12 8.99 12.23
N GLU A 121 -19.97 9.61 13.05
CA GLU A 121 -19.77 11.01 13.47
C GLU A 121 -18.54 11.22 14.34
N PRO A 122 -18.31 10.43 15.41
CA PRO A 122 -17.08 10.57 16.21
C PRO A 122 -15.82 10.33 15.39
N ILE A 123 -15.82 9.31 14.52
CA ILE A 123 -14.69 8.96 13.68
C ILE A 123 -14.36 10.10 12.71
N LEU A 124 -15.33 10.58 11.95
CA LEU A 124 -15.14 11.69 11.01
C LEU A 124 -14.69 12.98 11.72
N THR A 125 -15.21 13.24 12.92
CA THR A 125 -14.77 14.39 13.73
C THR A 125 -13.29 14.27 14.12
N MET A 126 -12.85 13.07 14.50
CA MET A 126 -11.46 12.79 14.86
C MET A 126 -10.50 12.98 13.68
N PHE A 127 -10.93 12.65 12.47
CA PHE A 127 -10.13 12.82 11.24
C PHE A 127 -10.30 14.18 10.54
N GLY A 128 -10.89 15.16 11.23
CA GLY A 128 -10.96 16.53 10.74
C GLY A 128 -12.12 16.81 9.77
N GLY A 129 -13.11 15.94 9.68
CA GLY A 129 -14.29 16.16 8.83
C GLY A 129 -15.18 17.33 9.29
N ARG A 130 -15.05 17.77 10.54
CA ARG A 130 -15.88 18.82 11.15
C ARG A 130 -15.28 20.23 11.04
N VAL A 131 -14.68 20.55 9.89
CA VAL A 131 -14.11 21.88 9.61
C VAL A 131 -15.24 22.91 9.44
N ASN A 132 -16.30 22.53 8.71
CA ASN A 132 -17.52 23.33 8.52
C ASN A 132 -18.72 22.40 8.28
N VAL A 133 -19.91 22.96 8.26
CA VAL A 133 -21.18 22.22 8.14
C VAL A 133 -21.27 21.46 6.79
N GLU A 134 -20.86 22.11 5.70
CA GLU A 134 -20.94 21.52 4.35
C GLU A 134 -19.95 20.36 4.18
N THR A 135 -18.69 20.54 4.57
CA THR A 135 -17.68 19.48 4.54
C THR A 135 -18.13 18.28 5.36
N PHE A 136 -18.68 18.51 6.56
CA PHE A 136 -19.13 17.43 7.42
C PHE A 136 -20.32 16.66 6.82
N ARG A 137 -21.26 17.38 6.20
CA ARG A 137 -22.40 16.77 5.48
C ARG A 137 -21.92 15.89 4.34
N TYR A 138 -21.02 16.40 3.49
CA TYR A 138 -20.45 15.64 2.39
C TYR A 138 -19.59 14.46 2.86
N ALA A 139 -18.82 14.62 3.93
CA ALA A 139 -18.05 13.54 4.52
C ALA A 139 -18.94 12.42 5.07
N LYS A 140 -20.05 12.76 5.75
CA LYS A 140 -21.03 11.76 6.24
C LYS A 140 -21.69 11.01 5.09
N GLU A 141 -22.12 11.71 4.05
CA GLU A 141 -22.74 11.12 2.87
C GLU A 141 -21.77 10.16 2.16
N TYR A 142 -20.58 10.63 1.84
CA TYR A 142 -19.53 9.83 1.20
C TYR A 142 -19.15 8.60 2.04
N PHE A 143 -18.90 8.82 3.32
CA PHE A 143 -18.49 7.76 4.24
C PHE A 143 -19.55 6.68 4.44
N PHE A 144 -20.83 7.04 4.47
CA PHE A 144 -21.92 6.06 4.59
C PHE A 144 -21.88 5.03 3.47
N TYR A 145 -21.80 5.48 2.22
CA TYR A 145 -21.75 4.58 1.07
C TYR A 145 -20.43 3.81 1.00
N ILE A 146 -19.29 4.45 1.29
CA ILE A 146 -18.01 3.78 1.38
C ILE A 146 -18.03 2.67 2.44
N ALA A 147 -18.61 2.93 3.62
CA ALA A 147 -18.74 1.94 4.69
C ALA A 147 -19.53 0.70 4.26
N LEU A 148 -20.60 0.88 3.48
CA LEU A 148 -21.34 -0.24 2.88
C LEU A 148 -20.51 -1.04 1.87
N GLY A 149 -19.55 -0.40 1.21
CA GLY A 149 -18.61 -1.02 0.27
C GLY A 149 -17.44 -1.75 0.94
N VAL A 150 -17.15 -1.50 2.22
CA VAL A 150 -15.99 -2.06 2.93
C VAL A 150 -15.89 -3.59 2.83
N PRO A 151 -16.97 -4.40 2.97
CA PRO A 151 -16.87 -5.86 2.83
C PRO A 151 -16.37 -6.27 1.44
N PHE A 152 -16.85 -5.66 0.39
CA PHE A 152 -16.43 -5.96 -0.99
C PHE A 152 -15.00 -5.52 -1.23
N TYR A 153 -14.64 -4.33 -0.76
CA TYR A 153 -13.28 -3.80 -0.86
C TYR A 153 -12.26 -4.70 -0.17
N MET A 154 -12.49 -4.99 1.11
CA MET A 154 -11.58 -5.83 1.90
C MET A 154 -11.46 -7.24 1.33
N PHE A 155 -12.55 -7.81 0.87
CA PHE A 155 -12.55 -9.13 0.26
C PHE A 155 -11.71 -9.17 -1.02
N GLY A 156 -11.91 -8.21 -1.93
CA GLY A 156 -11.13 -8.10 -3.17
C GLY A 156 -9.64 -7.90 -2.90
N GLN A 157 -9.29 -7.02 -1.95
CA GLN A 157 -7.92 -6.72 -1.59
C GLN A 157 -7.20 -7.91 -0.91
N ALA A 158 -7.90 -8.65 -0.06
CA ALA A 158 -7.32 -9.83 0.61
C ALA A 158 -7.16 -11.01 -0.34
N LEU A 159 -8.10 -11.22 -1.27
CA LEU A 159 -8.04 -12.33 -2.22
C LEU A 159 -7.00 -12.12 -3.32
N ASN A 160 -6.64 -10.89 -3.65
CA ASN A 160 -5.66 -10.58 -4.70
C ASN A 160 -4.32 -11.29 -4.49
N PRO A 161 -3.63 -11.18 -3.33
CA PRO A 161 -2.40 -11.96 -3.06
C PRO A 161 -2.64 -13.47 -3.06
N ILE A 162 -3.77 -13.94 -2.57
CA ILE A 162 -4.11 -15.38 -2.53
C ILE A 162 -4.28 -15.94 -3.95
N ILE A 163 -4.89 -15.20 -4.85
CA ILE A 163 -5.01 -15.56 -6.28
C ILE A 163 -3.62 -15.66 -6.92
N ARG A 164 -2.70 -14.77 -6.57
CA ARG A 164 -1.30 -14.88 -7.02
C ARG A 164 -0.63 -16.15 -6.50
N ALA A 165 -0.88 -16.52 -5.25
CA ALA A 165 -0.36 -17.77 -4.65
C ALA A 165 -0.91 -19.01 -5.33
N ASP A 166 -2.15 -18.97 -5.85
CA ASP A 166 -2.75 -20.04 -6.66
C ASP A 166 -2.13 -20.17 -8.08
N GLY A 167 -1.23 -19.27 -8.46
CA GLY A 167 -0.54 -19.30 -9.74
C GLY A 167 -1.15 -18.41 -10.83
N SER A 168 -2.04 -17.47 -10.47
CA SER A 168 -2.74 -16.64 -11.46
C SER A 168 -2.56 -15.12 -11.22
N PRO A 169 -1.32 -14.60 -11.29
CA PRO A 169 -1.06 -13.16 -11.06
C PRO A 169 -1.74 -12.28 -12.11
N LYS A 170 -1.87 -12.74 -13.34
CA LYS A 170 -2.56 -12.02 -14.42
C LYS A 170 -4.06 -11.87 -14.16
N PHE A 171 -4.70 -12.86 -13.56
CA PHE A 171 -6.11 -12.76 -13.18
C PHE A 171 -6.29 -11.76 -12.01
N ALA A 172 -5.41 -11.82 -11.02
CA ALA A 172 -5.41 -10.85 -9.92
C ALA A 172 -5.30 -9.40 -10.44
N MET A 173 -4.40 -9.16 -11.40
CA MET A 173 -4.29 -7.86 -12.09
C MET A 173 -5.58 -7.50 -12.85
N ALA A 174 -6.10 -8.42 -13.66
CA ALA A 174 -7.30 -8.18 -14.47
C ALA A 174 -8.53 -7.83 -13.62
N SER A 175 -8.70 -8.46 -12.45
CA SER A 175 -9.80 -8.17 -11.54
C SER A 175 -9.69 -6.75 -10.94
N THR A 176 -8.49 -6.32 -10.58
CA THR A 176 -8.23 -4.97 -10.10
C THR A 176 -8.47 -3.93 -11.20
N LEU A 177 -7.96 -4.19 -12.40
CA LEU A 177 -8.16 -3.32 -13.56
C LEU A 177 -9.64 -3.16 -13.91
N ALA A 178 -10.40 -4.25 -13.93
CA ALA A 178 -11.83 -4.22 -14.23
C ALA A 178 -12.60 -3.30 -13.26
N GLY A 179 -12.32 -3.42 -11.96
CA GLY A 179 -12.93 -2.56 -10.92
C GLY A 179 -12.53 -1.09 -11.08
N ALA A 180 -11.25 -0.82 -11.30
CA ALA A 180 -10.73 0.54 -11.47
C ALA A 180 -11.27 1.20 -12.75
N MET A 181 -11.34 0.46 -13.86
CA MET A 181 -11.91 0.97 -15.11
C MET A 181 -13.40 1.32 -14.96
N LEU A 182 -14.18 0.45 -14.32
CA LEU A 182 -15.59 0.72 -14.07
C LEU A 182 -15.76 1.96 -13.20
N ASN A 183 -15.02 2.09 -12.12
CA ASN A 183 -15.02 3.27 -11.26
C ASN A 183 -14.71 4.54 -12.08
N THR A 184 -13.61 4.55 -12.84
CA THR A 184 -13.19 5.71 -13.65
C THR A 184 -14.23 6.11 -14.71
N ILE A 185 -15.00 5.15 -15.26
CA ILE A 185 -16.07 5.43 -16.22
C ILE A 185 -17.31 5.97 -15.51
N LEU A 186 -17.67 5.42 -14.35
CA LEU A 186 -18.89 5.79 -13.62
C LEU A 186 -18.76 7.12 -12.86
N ASP A 187 -17.55 7.49 -12.40
CA ASP A 187 -17.33 8.73 -11.67
C ASP A 187 -17.85 9.96 -12.43
N PRO A 188 -17.41 10.25 -13.69
CA PRO A 188 -17.91 11.39 -14.41
C PRO A 188 -19.40 11.30 -14.71
N VAL A 189 -19.94 10.09 -14.91
CA VAL A 189 -21.38 9.90 -15.14
C VAL A 189 -22.18 10.29 -13.90
N PHE A 190 -21.82 9.78 -12.74
CA PHE A 190 -22.57 10.03 -11.51
C PHE A 190 -22.33 11.42 -10.93
N ILE A 191 -21.11 11.97 -11.09
CA ILE A 191 -20.77 13.30 -10.57
C ILE A 191 -21.31 14.40 -11.49
N PHE A 192 -21.04 14.35 -12.81
CA PHE A 192 -21.34 15.45 -13.74
C PHE A 192 -22.69 15.29 -14.43
N VAL A 193 -23.08 14.09 -14.87
CA VAL A 193 -24.33 13.88 -15.61
C VAL A 193 -25.50 13.70 -14.65
N CYS A 194 -25.41 12.76 -13.70
CA CYS A 194 -26.49 12.51 -12.73
C CYS A 194 -26.52 13.54 -11.58
N ARG A 195 -25.41 14.25 -11.35
CA ARG A 195 -25.24 15.23 -10.26
C ARG A 195 -25.55 14.67 -8.87
N TRP A 196 -25.12 13.41 -8.63
CA TRP A 196 -25.31 12.76 -7.33
C TRP A 196 -24.30 13.19 -6.27
N GLY A 197 -23.39 14.07 -6.59
CA GLY A 197 -22.43 14.63 -5.65
C GLY A 197 -21.48 13.59 -5.05
N MET A 198 -21.24 13.71 -3.75
CA MET A 198 -20.39 12.80 -3.01
C MET A 198 -20.95 11.37 -2.95
N MET A 199 -22.29 11.23 -2.93
CA MET A 199 -22.94 9.93 -3.09
C MET A 199 -22.54 9.27 -4.42
N GLY A 200 -22.54 10.02 -5.53
CA GLY A 200 -22.18 9.51 -6.84
C GLY A 200 -20.75 8.98 -6.90
N ALA A 201 -19.79 9.73 -6.36
CA ALA A 201 -18.38 9.30 -6.26
C ALA A 201 -18.24 8.03 -5.42
N ALA A 202 -18.90 7.98 -4.26
CA ALA A 202 -18.90 6.80 -3.40
C ALA A 202 -19.50 5.57 -4.07
N VAL A 203 -20.68 5.72 -4.72
CA VAL A 203 -21.36 4.62 -5.41
C VAL A 203 -20.52 4.10 -6.57
N ALA A 204 -19.89 4.97 -7.37
CA ALA A 204 -18.98 4.56 -8.44
C ALA A 204 -17.82 3.72 -7.92
N THR A 205 -17.20 4.16 -6.82
CA THR A 205 -16.12 3.45 -6.14
C THR A 205 -16.59 2.08 -5.64
N VAL A 206 -17.73 2.01 -4.97
CA VAL A 206 -18.30 0.77 -4.42
C VAL A 206 -18.66 -0.21 -5.54
N LEU A 207 -19.22 0.25 -6.65
CA LEU A 207 -19.51 -0.62 -7.80
C LEU A 207 -18.25 -1.23 -8.39
N GLY A 208 -17.17 -0.46 -8.51
CA GLY A 208 -15.86 -0.99 -8.89
C GLY A 208 -15.32 -2.05 -7.93
N GLN A 209 -15.48 -1.82 -6.62
CA GLN A 209 -15.11 -2.78 -5.57
C GLN A 209 -15.97 -4.05 -5.62
N ILE A 210 -17.26 -3.95 -5.90
CA ILE A 210 -18.18 -5.09 -6.07
C ILE A 210 -17.72 -5.95 -7.26
N VAL A 211 -17.38 -5.35 -8.39
CA VAL A 211 -16.88 -6.09 -9.56
C VAL A 211 -15.60 -6.85 -9.22
N THR A 212 -14.65 -6.19 -8.56
CA THR A 212 -13.42 -6.86 -8.10
C THR A 212 -13.72 -8.01 -7.15
N ALA A 213 -14.63 -7.84 -6.19
CA ALA A 213 -15.03 -8.88 -5.25
C ALA A 213 -15.74 -10.06 -5.94
N VAL A 214 -16.63 -9.77 -6.88
CA VAL A 214 -17.34 -10.82 -7.64
C VAL A 214 -16.35 -11.66 -8.46
N LEU A 215 -15.39 -11.02 -9.12
CA LEU A 215 -14.34 -11.72 -9.86
C LEU A 215 -13.47 -12.56 -8.92
N ALA A 216 -13.15 -12.03 -7.72
CA ALA A 216 -12.41 -12.76 -6.69
C ALA A 216 -13.19 -13.97 -6.16
N ILE A 217 -14.49 -13.84 -5.92
CA ILE A 217 -15.38 -14.96 -5.51
C ILE A 217 -15.44 -16.02 -6.61
N TRP A 218 -15.65 -15.58 -7.85
CA TRP A 218 -15.67 -16.50 -8.99
C TRP A 218 -14.36 -17.29 -9.07
N TYR A 219 -13.21 -16.62 -8.91
CA TYR A 219 -11.91 -17.28 -8.92
C TYR A 219 -11.75 -18.22 -7.72
N LEU A 220 -12.17 -17.83 -6.53
CA LEU A 220 -12.14 -18.66 -5.32
C LEU A 220 -12.88 -19.99 -5.53
N CYS A 221 -14.04 -19.93 -6.18
CA CYS A 221 -14.82 -21.13 -6.54
C CYS A 221 -14.13 -22.00 -7.60
N ASN A 222 -13.22 -21.46 -8.40
CA ASN A 222 -12.55 -22.10 -9.52
C ASN A 222 -11.03 -22.16 -9.35
N MET A 223 -10.50 -22.02 -8.14
CA MET A 223 -9.06 -22.13 -7.87
C MET A 223 -8.51 -23.47 -8.37
N ARG A 224 -7.29 -23.42 -8.86
CA ARG A 224 -6.64 -24.57 -9.50
C ARG A 224 -5.94 -25.48 -8.50
N VAL A 225 -5.25 -24.90 -7.52
CA VAL A 225 -4.37 -25.64 -6.60
C VAL A 225 -4.90 -25.59 -5.16
N ILE A 226 -5.27 -24.43 -4.67
CA ILE A 226 -5.58 -24.17 -3.27
C ILE A 226 -7.08 -23.94 -3.01
N ARG A 227 -7.94 -24.48 -3.86
CA ARG A 227 -9.40 -24.37 -3.67
C ARG A 227 -9.82 -24.97 -2.33
N PRO A 228 -10.39 -24.16 -1.41
CA PRO A 228 -10.83 -24.65 -0.11
C PRO A 228 -12.08 -25.54 -0.27
N GLY A 229 -12.14 -26.64 0.49
CA GLY A 229 -13.34 -27.46 0.64
C GLY A 229 -14.21 -26.96 1.80
N LYS A 230 -15.40 -27.56 1.96
CA LYS A 230 -16.36 -27.14 3.02
C LYS A 230 -15.76 -27.20 4.44
N GLY A 231 -14.86 -28.14 4.73
CA GLY A 231 -14.20 -28.30 6.03
C GLY A 231 -13.08 -27.28 6.30
N ASP A 232 -12.55 -26.64 5.25
CA ASP A 232 -11.40 -25.74 5.33
C ASP A 232 -11.78 -24.35 5.87
N PHE A 233 -13.07 -24.00 5.84
CA PHE A 233 -13.59 -22.75 6.41
C PHE A 233 -13.72 -22.78 7.93
N LYS A 234 -13.47 -23.93 8.56
CA LYS A 234 -13.47 -24.03 10.01
C LYS A 234 -12.24 -23.33 10.61
N LEU A 235 -12.47 -22.30 11.39
CA LEU A 235 -11.41 -21.51 11.97
C LEU A 235 -10.48 -22.36 12.87
N SER A 236 -9.18 -22.15 12.67
CA SER A 236 -8.13 -22.73 13.49
C SER A 236 -7.27 -21.61 14.06
N GLY A 237 -7.24 -21.47 15.39
CA GLY A 237 -6.50 -20.40 16.05
C GLY A 237 -5.01 -20.37 15.69
N GLY A 238 -4.39 -21.54 15.51
CA GLY A 238 -2.99 -21.64 15.10
C GLY A 238 -2.74 -21.10 13.69
N LEU A 239 -3.61 -21.43 12.72
CA LEU A 239 -3.52 -20.92 11.36
C LEU A 239 -3.79 -19.41 11.29
N CYS A 240 -4.85 -18.95 11.96
CA CYS A 240 -5.19 -17.54 12.02
C CYS A 240 -4.04 -16.72 12.62
N ARG A 241 -3.46 -17.16 13.74
CA ARG A 241 -2.30 -16.51 14.36
C ARG A 241 -1.11 -16.44 13.39
N ARG A 242 -0.84 -17.51 12.65
CA ARG A 242 0.28 -17.54 11.70
C ARG A 242 0.06 -16.60 10.52
N ILE A 243 -1.13 -16.59 9.95
CA ILE A 243 -1.52 -15.69 8.86
C ILE A 243 -1.38 -14.23 9.32
N LEU A 244 -1.98 -13.87 10.44
CA LEU A 244 -1.93 -12.49 10.96
C LEU A 244 -0.51 -12.05 11.32
N SER A 245 0.29 -12.95 11.91
CA SER A 245 1.69 -12.67 12.25
C SER A 245 2.53 -12.36 11.01
N LEU A 246 2.39 -13.14 9.93
CA LEU A 246 3.09 -12.90 8.68
C LEU A 246 2.59 -11.63 7.96
N GLY A 247 1.30 -11.33 8.07
CA GLY A 247 0.70 -10.13 7.46
C GLY A 247 0.92 -8.84 8.24
N MET A 248 1.43 -8.91 9.47
CA MET A 248 1.61 -7.74 10.33
C MET A 248 2.49 -6.65 9.70
N THR A 249 3.49 -7.04 8.92
CA THR A 249 4.34 -6.10 8.17
C THR A 249 3.54 -5.28 7.17
N SER A 250 2.65 -5.91 6.43
CA SER A 250 1.77 -5.23 5.46
C SER A 250 0.78 -4.30 6.17
N PHE A 251 0.20 -4.75 7.28
CA PHE A 251 -0.68 -3.93 8.13
C PHE A 251 0.03 -2.66 8.63
N LEU A 252 1.19 -2.82 9.25
CA LEU A 252 1.97 -1.71 9.78
C LEU A 252 2.37 -0.72 8.68
N SER A 253 2.77 -1.22 7.52
CA SER A 253 3.15 -0.36 6.37
C SER A 253 1.99 0.54 5.92
N GLN A 254 0.75 0.08 5.97
CA GLN A 254 -0.42 0.87 5.58
C GLN A 254 -0.84 1.86 6.68
N ILE A 255 -0.91 1.40 7.92
CA ILE A 255 -1.28 2.26 9.07
C ILE A 255 -0.24 3.37 9.29
N SER A 256 1.04 3.06 9.15
CA SER A 256 2.13 4.03 9.26
C SER A 256 2.03 5.15 8.23
N LEU A 257 1.60 4.83 7.01
CA LEU A 257 1.40 5.84 5.97
C LEU A 257 0.39 6.92 6.43
N VAL A 258 -0.73 6.51 7.01
CA VAL A 258 -1.75 7.44 7.52
C VAL A 258 -1.22 8.26 8.70
N ALA A 259 -0.56 7.60 9.65
CA ALA A 259 0.03 8.27 10.81
C ALA A 259 1.11 9.28 10.37
N ALA A 260 1.94 8.90 9.40
CA ALA A 260 2.96 9.77 8.82
C ALA A 260 2.35 11.00 8.15
N MET A 261 1.31 10.84 7.32
CA MET A 261 0.64 11.96 6.67
C MET A 261 0.04 12.95 7.68
N ALA A 262 -0.60 12.45 8.73
CA ALA A 262 -1.14 13.29 9.80
C ALA A 262 -0.04 14.05 10.57
N ALA A 263 1.05 13.36 10.90
CA ALA A 263 2.21 13.96 11.58
C ALA A 263 2.89 15.04 10.73
N ILE A 264 3.12 14.74 9.43
CA ILE A 264 3.71 15.69 8.48
C ILE A 264 2.86 16.96 8.40
N ASN A 265 1.56 16.83 8.19
CA ASN A 265 0.67 17.98 8.03
C ASN A 265 0.67 18.88 9.30
N ASN A 266 0.66 18.27 10.49
CA ASN A 266 0.72 19.01 11.74
C ASN A 266 2.06 19.73 11.93
N MET A 267 3.18 19.08 11.60
CA MET A 267 4.51 19.67 11.74
C MET A 267 4.76 20.75 10.69
N LEU A 268 4.31 20.56 9.45
CA LEU A 268 4.40 21.59 8.42
C LEU A 268 3.61 22.85 8.79
N ARG A 269 2.41 22.68 9.38
CA ARG A 269 1.60 23.79 9.87
C ARG A 269 2.31 24.53 11.01
N LYS A 270 2.83 23.80 12.00
CA LYS A 270 3.50 24.36 13.17
C LYS A 270 4.78 25.12 12.80
N TYR A 271 5.68 24.48 12.09
CA TYR A 271 6.99 25.04 11.74
C TYR A 271 6.95 25.97 10.53
N GLY A 272 6.00 25.78 9.62
CA GLY A 272 5.72 26.73 8.54
C GLY A 272 5.26 28.09 9.08
N ALA A 273 4.44 28.12 10.13
CA ALA A 273 4.03 29.37 10.79
C ALA A 273 5.19 30.11 11.47
N LEU A 274 6.26 29.42 11.82
CA LEU A 274 7.46 30.00 12.43
C LEU A 274 8.51 30.42 11.40
N ASP A 275 8.33 30.06 10.13
CA ASP A 275 9.25 30.39 9.05
C ASP A 275 9.09 31.86 8.62
N PRO A 276 10.17 32.62 8.35
CA PRO A 276 10.11 34.02 7.95
C PRO A 276 9.31 34.29 6.66
N ILE A 277 9.29 33.35 5.73
CA ILE A 277 8.60 33.47 4.45
C ILE A 277 7.19 32.86 4.56
N PHE A 278 7.11 31.61 5.00
CA PHE A 278 5.86 30.82 5.03
C PHE A 278 4.99 31.13 6.25
N GLY A 279 5.48 31.89 7.23
CA GLY A 279 4.66 32.45 8.30
C GLY A 279 3.74 33.59 7.83
N GLN A 280 3.97 34.15 6.65
CA GLN A 280 3.10 35.16 6.04
C GLN A 280 1.82 34.52 5.49
N ALA A 281 0.67 35.13 5.75
CA ALA A 281 -0.63 34.59 5.38
C ALA A 281 -0.76 34.20 3.88
N GLN A 282 -0.12 34.98 3.00
CA GLN A 282 -0.14 34.76 1.56
C GLN A 282 0.66 33.52 1.08
N TYR A 283 1.59 33.02 1.89
CA TYR A 283 2.46 31.87 1.56
C TYR A 283 2.29 30.69 2.50
N ALA A 284 1.42 30.78 3.48
CA ALA A 284 1.26 29.78 4.54
C ALA A 284 0.86 28.37 4.04
N GLN A 285 0.20 28.28 2.89
CA GLN A 285 -0.22 27.03 2.29
C GLN A 285 0.88 26.31 1.50
N ILE A 286 1.98 27.00 1.14
CA ILE A 286 3.03 26.46 0.26
C ILE A 286 3.68 25.19 0.82
N PRO A 287 4.14 25.11 2.08
CA PRO A 287 4.77 23.91 2.60
C PRO A 287 3.89 22.67 2.49
N MET A 288 2.60 22.77 2.81
CA MET A 288 1.67 21.66 2.73
C MET A 288 1.40 21.23 1.27
N ALA A 289 1.23 22.21 0.38
CA ALA A 289 0.99 21.92 -1.04
C ALA A 289 2.20 21.23 -1.68
N VAL A 290 3.40 21.75 -1.40
CA VAL A 290 4.65 21.18 -1.92
C VAL A 290 4.89 19.76 -1.42
N VAL A 291 4.82 19.54 -0.10
CA VAL A 291 5.01 18.19 0.44
C VAL A 291 3.94 17.24 -0.06
N GLY A 292 2.73 17.73 -0.32
CA GLY A 292 1.66 16.95 -0.95
C GLY A 292 2.05 16.39 -2.32
N ILE A 293 2.67 17.19 -3.18
CA ILE A 293 3.13 16.69 -4.51
C ILE A 293 4.35 15.78 -4.40
N VAL A 294 5.26 16.04 -3.48
CA VAL A 294 6.40 15.15 -3.18
C VAL A 294 5.90 13.78 -2.74
N MET A 295 4.90 13.74 -1.86
CA MET A 295 4.29 12.51 -1.38
C MET A 295 3.56 11.73 -2.50
N LYS A 296 2.92 12.40 -3.46
CA LYS A 296 2.32 11.74 -4.62
C LYS A 296 3.38 11.03 -5.48
N PHE A 297 4.49 11.70 -5.76
CA PHE A 297 5.59 11.08 -6.48
C PHE A 297 6.17 9.89 -5.70
N PHE A 298 6.41 10.06 -4.40
CA PHE A 298 6.86 8.99 -3.52
C PHE A 298 5.91 7.79 -3.54
N GLN A 299 4.60 8.02 -3.47
CA GLN A 299 3.59 6.96 -3.50
C GLN A 299 3.63 6.16 -4.81
N ILE A 300 3.84 6.81 -5.96
CA ILE A 300 3.98 6.12 -7.25
C ILE A 300 5.21 5.21 -7.22
N VAL A 301 6.36 5.71 -6.78
CA VAL A 301 7.59 4.92 -6.71
C VAL A 301 7.43 3.74 -5.74
N ILE A 302 6.86 3.98 -4.57
CA ILE A 302 6.61 2.92 -3.58
C ILE A 302 5.60 1.88 -4.07
N SER A 303 4.61 2.27 -4.87
CA SER A 303 3.69 1.31 -5.50
C SER A 303 4.43 0.35 -6.44
N ILE A 304 5.43 0.82 -7.18
CA ILE A 304 6.29 -0.02 -8.02
C ILE A 304 7.10 -0.98 -7.15
N VAL A 305 7.75 -0.45 -6.13
CA VAL A 305 8.60 -1.20 -5.19
C VAL A 305 7.81 -2.29 -4.46
N VAL A 306 6.72 -1.91 -3.80
CA VAL A 306 5.87 -2.87 -3.11
C VAL A 306 5.27 -3.89 -4.07
N GLY A 307 4.86 -3.47 -5.28
CA GLY A 307 4.35 -4.35 -6.32
C GLY A 307 5.36 -5.40 -6.76
N MET A 308 6.61 -5.00 -6.91
CA MET A 308 7.70 -5.92 -7.27
C MET A 308 7.98 -6.92 -6.15
N ALA A 309 8.15 -6.45 -4.94
CA ALA A 309 8.45 -7.30 -3.78
C ALA A 309 7.26 -8.23 -3.43
N ALA A 310 6.04 -7.70 -3.35
CA ALA A 310 4.84 -8.48 -3.04
C ALA A 310 4.49 -9.49 -4.16
N GLY A 311 4.75 -9.14 -5.41
CA GLY A 311 4.62 -10.06 -6.53
C GLY A 311 5.54 -11.27 -6.41
N CYS A 312 6.72 -11.12 -5.78
CA CYS A 312 7.67 -12.20 -5.58
C CYS A 312 7.31 -13.12 -4.40
N ILE A 313 6.40 -12.76 -3.49
CA ILE A 313 6.04 -13.56 -2.31
C ILE A 313 5.71 -15.02 -2.68
N PRO A 314 4.85 -15.32 -3.68
CA PRO A 314 4.54 -16.70 -4.05
C PRO A 314 5.77 -17.50 -4.49
N ILE A 315 6.68 -16.88 -5.24
CA ILE A 315 7.87 -17.55 -5.77
C ILE A 315 8.86 -17.83 -4.65
N VAL A 316 9.11 -16.85 -3.81
CA VAL A 316 10.04 -16.95 -2.68
C VAL A 316 9.52 -17.97 -1.66
N GLY A 317 8.24 -17.87 -1.27
CA GLY A 317 7.62 -18.78 -0.30
C GLY A 317 7.64 -20.24 -0.80
N PHE A 318 7.29 -20.47 -2.06
CA PHE A 318 7.33 -21.82 -2.66
C PHE A 318 8.74 -22.40 -2.63
N ASN A 319 9.75 -21.67 -3.12
CA ASN A 319 11.13 -22.17 -3.16
C ASN A 319 11.72 -22.35 -1.75
N MET A 320 11.31 -21.50 -0.78
CA MET A 320 11.69 -21.65 0.62
C MET A 320 11.11 -22.94 1.22
N GLY A 321 9.81 -23.19 0.98
CA GLY A 321 9.13 -24.41 1.42
C GLY A 321 9.67 -25.67 0.77
N ALA A 322 10.08 -25.57 -0.49
CA ALA A 322 10.68 -26.68 -1.26
C ALA A 322 12.20 -26.84 -0.99
N GLU A 323 12.75 -26.11 -0.04
CA GLU A 323 14.19 -26.15 0.34
C GLU A 323 15.15 -25.84 -0.82
N LYS A 324 14.69 -25.09 -1.82
CA LYS A 324 15.49 -24.66 -2.97
C LYS A 324 16.25 -23.37 -2.68
N PHE A 325 17.09 -23.38 -1.65
CA PHE A 325 17.74 -22.20 -1.09
C PHE A 325 18.62 -21.41 -2.08
N ARG A 326 19.27 -22.11 -3.03
CA ARG A 326 20.03 -21.43 -4.11
C ARG A 326 19.12 -20.56 -4.99
N ARG A 327 17.90 -21.01 -5.26
CA ARG A 327 16.90 -20.22 -6.02
C ARG A 327 16.39 -19.04 -5.21
N VAL A 328 16.13 -19.25 -3.91
CA VAL A 328 15.75 -18.17 -2.98
C VAL A 328 16.82 -17.09 -2.93
N ASN A 329 18.09 -17.48 -2.85
CA ASN A 329 19.24 -16.57 -2.84
C ASN A 329 19.31 -15.74 -4.14
N LYS A 330 19.13 -16.39 -5.28
CA LYS A 330 19.10 -15.72 -6.59
C LYS A 330 17.93 -14.74 -6.71
N LEU A 331 16.75 -15.14 -6.25
CA LEU A 331 15.55 -14.26 -6.19
C LEU A 331 15.82 -13.04 -5.33
N PHE A 332 16.43 -13.22 -4.17
CA PHE A 332 16.75 -12.12 -3.26
C PHE A 332 17.71 -11.12 -3.90
N THR A 333 18.77 -11.60 -4.51
CA THR A 333 19.75 -10.75 -5.22
C THR A 333 19.09 -9.98 -6.36
N MET A 334 18.28 -10.68 -7.19
CA MET A 334 17.58 -10.03 -8.29
C MET A 334 16.58 -8.98 -7.82
N LEU A 335 15.85 -9.26 -6.73
CA LEU A 335 14.92 -8.31 -6.14
C LEU A 335 15.65 -7.07 -5.63
N LEU A 336 16.70 -7.23 -4.82
CA LEU A 336 17.48 -6.11 -4.28
C LEU A 336 18.08 -5.23 -5.38
N ILE A 337 18.63 -5.83 -6.44
CA ILE A 337 19.20 -5.08 -7.57
C ILE A 337 18.09 -4.32 -8.31
N SER A 338 16.95 -4.96 -8.56
CA SER A 338 15.83 -4.33 -9.26
C SER A 338 15.26 -3.16 -8.47
N GLU A 339 15.11 -3.32 -7.15
CA GLU A 339 14.62 -2.27 -6.25
C GLU A 339 15.59 -1.10 -6.12
N ALA A 340 16.90 -1.40 -6.03
CA ALA A 340 17.95 -0.38 -6.06
C ALA A 340 17.94 0.39 -7.39
N ALA A 341 17.70 -0.30 -8.52
CA ALA A 341 17.59 0.33 -9.83
C ALA A 341 16.38 1.26 -9.91
N VAL A 342 15.22 0.85 -9.40
CA VAL A 342 14.03 1.72 -9.31
C VAL A 342 14.33 2.95 -8.45
N GLY A 343 14.96 2.75 -7.29
CA GLY A 343 15.37 3.85 -6.42
C GLY A 343 16.37 4.81 -7.08
N ALA A 344 17.32 4.26 -7.85
CA ALA A 344 18.29 5.07 -8.62
C ALA A 344 17.61 5.90 -9.71
N VAL A 345 16.69 5.31 -10.47
CA VAL A 345 15.90 6.04 -11.49
C VAL A 345 15.08 7.16 -10.83
N ALA A 346 14.40 6.86 -9.72
CA ALA A 346 13.63 7.86 -8.99
C ALA A 346 14.51 8.99 -8.47
N LEU A 347 15.70 8.67 -7.94
CA LEU A 347 16.68 9.65 -7.47
C LEU A 347 17.18 10.55 -8.61
N ILE A 348 17.51 9.96 -9.78
CA ILE A 348 17.91 10.71 -10.97
C ILE A 348 16.81 11.69 -11.39
N LEU A 349 15.55 11.25 -11.42
CA LEU A 349 14.43 12.13 -11.76
C LEU A 349 14.29 13.29 -10.78
N VAL A 350 14.44 13.04 -9.49
CA VAL A 350 14.32 14.04 -8.43
C VAL A 350 15.46 15.06 -8.46
N GLU A 351 16.70 14.61 -8.70
CA GLU A 351 17.87 15.47 -8.67
C GLU A 351 18.04 16.30 -9.96
N PHE A 352 17.80 15.69 -11.13
CA PHE A 352 18.05 16.34 -12.41
C PHE A 352 16.80 16.95 -13.05
N PHE A 353 15.61 16.46 -12.72
CA PHE A 353 14.35 16.91 -13.32
C PHE A 353 13.28 17.38 -12.31
N PRO A 354 13.66 18.08 -11.19
CA PRO A 354 12.66 18.47 -10.19
C PRO A 354 11.62 19.45 -10.73
N GLN A 355 12.00 20.36 -11.61
CA GLN A 355 11.07 21.35 -12.19
C GLN A 355 10.00 20.68 -13.07
N GLN A 356 10.37 19.66 -13.84
CA GLN A 356 9.42 18.89 -14.64
C GLN A 356 8.45 18.09 -13.74
N LEU A 357 8.94 17.53 -12.64
CA LEU A 357 8.09 16.87 -11.65
C LEU A 357 7.13 17.85 -10.99
N ILE A 358 7.61 19.05 -10.63
CA ILE A 358 6.76 20.12 -10.08
C ILE A 358 5.67 20.51 -11.08
N SER A 359 6.01 20.70 -12.36
CA SER A 359 5.03 21.05 -13.38
C SER A 359 4.01 19.95 -13.67
N LEU A 360 4.38 18.69 -13.48
CA LEU A 360 3.50 17.54 -13.67
C LEU A 360 2.48 17.38 -12.54
N PHE A 361 2.89 17.62 -11.31
CA PHE A 361 2.09 17.34 -10.10
C PHE A 361 1.55 18.61 -9.42
N GLY A 362 2.12 19.78 -9.70
CA GLY A 362 1.77 21.05 -9.09
C GLY A 362 0.97 21.96 -10.01
N ALA A 363 0.55 23.12 -9.47
CA ALA A 363 -0.14 24.14 -10.26
C ALA A 363 0.85 24.90 -11.13
N ALA A 364 0.45 25.15 -12.39
CA ALA A 364 1.16 26.08 -13.25
C ALA A 364 0.89 27.52 -12.73
N ASN A 365 1.91 28.38 -12.68
CA ASN A 365 1.84 29.80 -12.26
C ASN A 365 1.89 30.05 -10.72
N GLU A 366 2.64 29.24 -9.97
CA GLU A 366 2.92 29.50 -8.57
C GLU A 366 4.07 30.51 -8.39
N SER A 367 4.21 31.05 -7.17
CA SER A 367 5.25 32.00 -6.82
C SER A 367 6.67 31.41 -6.91
N ALA A 368 7.68 32.27 -7.03
CA ALA A 368 9.08 31.85 -7.00
C ALA A 368 9.43 31.08 -5.71
N PHE A 369 8.86 31.48 -4.57
CA PHE A 369 9.05 30.79 -3.29
C PHE A 369 8.48 29.37 -3.31
N TYR A 370 7.37 29.13 -4.01
CA TYR A 370 6.81 27.80 -4.21
C TYR A 370 7.79 26.89 -4.96
N THR A 371 8.31 27.38 -6.10
CA THR A 371 9.23 26.60 -6.94
C THR A 371 10.54 26.31 -6.19
N GLU A 372 11.11 27.28 -5.50
CA GLU A 372 12.35 27.13 -4.74
C GLU A 372 12.18 26.11 -3.62
N PHE A 373 11.12 26.23 -2.81
CA PHE A 373 10.83 25.28 -1.75
C PHE A 373 10.50 23.89 -2.29
N ALA A 374 9.79 23.80 -3.44
CA ALA A 374 9.45 22.53 -4.06
C ALA A 374 10.71 21.79 -4.54
N VAL A 375 11.64 22.45 -5.22
CA VAL A 375 12.92 21.86 -5.63
C VAL A 375 13.69 21.37 -4.42
N LYS A 376 13.77 22.18 -3.36
CA LYS A 376 14.42 21.83 -2.10
C LYS A 376 13.76 20.62 -1.45
N ALA A 377 12.43 20.60 -1.36
CA ALA A 377 11.67 19.53 -0.75
C ALA A 377 11.83 18.20 -1.51
N PHE A 378 11.74 18.20 -2.85
CA PHE A 378 12.00 17.02 -3.66
C PHE A 378 13.39 16.44 -3.40
N ARG A 379 14.42 17.27 -3.45
CA ARG A 379 15.81 16.84 -3.27
C ARG A 379 16.10 16.34 -1.87
N ILE A 380 15.66 17.04 -0.84
CA ILE A 380 15.94 16.63 0.55
C ILE A 380 15.11 15.40 0.94
N TYR A 381 13.80 15.47 0.75
CA TYR A 381 12.89 14.42 1.24
C TYR A 381 13.11 13.08 0.55
N LEU A 382 13.52 13.10 -0.72
CA LEU A 382 13.69 11.90 -1.56
C LEU A 382 15.16 11.54 -1.84
N CYS A 383 16.13 12.17 -1.17
CA CYS A 383 17.56 11.88 -1.41
C CYS A 383 17.97 10.44 -1.08
N MET A 384 17.23 9.77 -0.19
CA MET A 384 17.48 8.38 0.23
C MET A 384 16.54 7.36 -0.43
N MET A 385 16.12 7.62 -1.68
CA MET A 385 15.22 6.71 -2.40
C MET A 385 15.79 5.31 -2.61
N ILE A 386 17.08 5.16 -2.84
CA ILE A 386 17.71 3.84 -2.99
C ILE A 386 17.62 3.05 -1.69
N PRO A 387 18.08 3.55 -0.53
CA PRO A 387 17.87 2.92 0.77
C PRO A 387 16.38 2.62 1.07
N ALA A 388 15.48 3.56 0.77
CA ALA A 388 14.05 3.39 1.01
C ALA A 388 13.48 2.19 0.23
N CYS A 389 13.81 2.05 -1.06
CA CYS A 389 13.40 0.93 -1.90
C CYS A 389 13.96 -0.40 -1.38
N VAL A 390 15.25 -0.45 -1.07
CA VAL A 390 15.90 -1.66 -0.54
C VAL A 390 15.32 -2.07 0.81
N ASN A 391 15.03 -1.12 1.70
CA ASN A 391 14.36 -1.40 2.98
C ASN A 391 12.99 -2.07 2.76
N LYS A 392 12.17 -1.55 1.85
CA LYS A 392 10.87 -2.13 1.51
C LYS A 392 11.00 -3.55 0.97
N ALA A 393 11.93 -3.77 0.04
CA ALA A 393 12.24 -5.10 -0.48
C ALA A 393 12.65 -6.08 0.63
N CYS A 394 13.50 -5.63 1.54
CA CYS A 394 14.04 -6.45 2.61
C CYS A 394 12.93 -6.98 3.53
N PHE A 395 12.07 -6.11 4.06
CA PHE A 395 11.06 -6.62 5.00
C PHE A 395 9.93 -7.40 4.32
N ILE A 396 9.54 -7.11 3.08
CA ILE A 396 8.59 -7.95 2.32
C ILE A 396 9.21 -9.31 1.99
N PHE A 397 10.49 -9.34 1.65
CA PHE A 397 11.20 -10.60 1.40
C PHE A 397 11.29 -11.47 2.67
N LEU A 398 11.61 -10.88 3.83
CA LEU A 398 11.59 -11.58 5.11
C LEU A 398 10.21 -12.15 5.45
N GLN A 399 9.15 -11.43 5.13
CA GLN A 399 7.76 -11.91 5.23
C GLN A 399 7.55 -13.15 4.34
N ALA A 400 8.02 -13.12 3.09
CA ALA A 400 7.93 -14.24 2.17
C ALA A 400 8.72 -15.47 2.61
N LEU A 401 9.83 -15.29 3.32
CA LEU A 401 10.60 -16.36 3.96
C LEU A 401 9.90 -16.97 5.19
N GLY A 402 8.79 -16.41 5.63
CA GLY A 402 8.12 -16.83 6.86
C GLY A 402 8.73 -16.27 8.15
N LYS A 403 9.66 -15.31 8.07
CA LYS A 403 10.32 -14.65 9.19
C LYS A 403 9.51 -13.44 9.68
N ALA A 404 8.32 -13.72 10.23
CA ALA A 404 7.36 -12.70 10.63
C ALA A 404 7.95 -11.66 11.61
N LEU A 405 8.67 -12.12 12.64
CA LEU A 405 9.22 -11.22 13.66
C LEU A 405 10.26 -10.25 13.08
N SER A 406 11.22 -10.77 12.31
CA SER A 406 12.27 -9.93 11.70
C SER A 406 11.70 -8.92 10.72
N SER A 407 10.72 -9.32 9.92
CA SER A 407 10.01 -8.47 8.98
C SER A 407 9.26 -7.34 9.71
N THR A 408 8.50 -7.69 10.75
CA THR A 408 7.71 -6.73 11.55
C THR A 408 8.61 -5.76 12.31
N VAL A 409 9.66 -6.26 12.96
CA VAL A 409 10.60 -5.41 13.71
C VAL A 409 11.31 -4.40 12.80
N LEU A 410 11.76 -4.84 11.62
CA LEU A 410 12.40 -3.93 10.67
C LEU A 410 11.44 -2.85 10.15
N SER A 411 10.19 -3.23 9.86
CA SER A 411 9.16 -2.29 9.44
C SER A 411 8.85 -1.28 10.55
N MET A 412 8.67 -1.75 11.80
CA MET A 412 8.40 -0.88 12.96
C MET A 412 9.57 0.06 13.24
N LEU A 413 10.81 -0.43 13.14
CA LEU A 413 12.00 0.40 13.38
C LEU A 413 11.99 1.64 12.48
N ARG A 414 11.68 1.45 11.18
CA ARG A 414 11.58 2.55 10.24
C ARG A 414 10.57 3.60 10.69
N GLU A 415 9.39 3.17 11.10
CA GLU A 415 8.31 4.08 11.49
C GLU A 415 8.58 4.78 12.83
N VAL A 416 9.19 4.08 13.78
CA VAL A 416 9.61 4.67 15.05
C VAL A 416 10.68 5.73 14.84
N VAL A 417 11.72 5.44 14.04
CA VAL A 417 12.79 6.40 13.72
C VAL A 417 12.22 7.63 12.99
N PHE A 418 11.27 7.40 12.08
CA PHE A 418 10.59 8.47 11.37
C PHE A 418 9.78 9.37 12.32
N GLY A 419 9.00 8.77 13.23
CA GLY A 419 8.24 9.50 14.24
C GLY A 419 9.12 10.30 15.21
N VAL A 420 10.22 9.70 15.66
CA VAL A 420 11.22 10.39 16.51
C VAL A 420 11.90 11.53 15.73
N GLY A 421 12.23 11.30 14.46
CA GLY A 421 12.77 12.32 13.58
C GLY A 421 11.87 13.54 13.46
N PHE A 422 10.56 13.33 13.24
CA PHE A 422 9.59 14.42 13.22
C PHE A 422 9.46 15.18 14.54
N ALA A 423 9.65 14.52 15.66
CA ALA A 423 9.58 15.17 16.97
C ALA A 423 10.82 15.99 17.28
N ILE A 424 12.00 15.56 16.85
CA ILE A 424 13.30 16.10 17.27
C ILE A 424 13.92 17.03 16.24
N LEU A 425 14.00 16.62 14.97
CA LEU A 425 14.72 17.39 13.95
C LEU A 425 14.15 18.80 13.70
N PRO A 426 12.84 19.04 13.71
CA PRO A 426 12.30 20.38 13.54
C PRO A 426 12.65 21.33 14.68
N ILE A 427 12.99 20.82 15.87
CA ILE A 427 13.42 21.65 17.01
C ILE A 427 14.73 22.39 16.67
N TRP A 428 15.63 21.74 15.96
CA TRP A 428 16.96 22.30 15.60
C TRP A 428 16.98 22.93 14.21
N PHE A 429 16.23 22.38 13.26
CA PHE A 429 16.27 22.77 11.85
C PHE A 429 14.98 23.43 11.33
N GLY A 430 14.00 23.69 12.21
CA GLY A 430 12.74 24.30 11.82
C GLY A 430 12.00 23.50 10.74
N LEU A 431 11.50 24.21 9.72
CA LEU A 431 10.76 23.59 8.62
C LEU A 431 11.60 22.54 7.85
N ASP A 432 12.89 22.78 7.67
CA ASP A 432 13.80 21.83 7.02
C ASP A 432 13.93 20.53 7.81
N GLY A 433 13.84 20.59 9.14
CA GLY A 433 13.85 19.39 9.99
C GLY A 433 12.69 18.43 9.71
N VAL A 434 11.55 18.95 9.25
CA VAL A 434 10.44 18.10 8.78
C VAL A 434 10.87 17.32 7.54
N LEU A 435 11.57 17.99 6.61
CA LEU A 435 12.06 17.34 5.38
C LEU A 435 13.16 16.31 5.65
N TYR A 436 14.04 16.56 6.63
CA TYR A 436 15.13 15.63 7.00
C TYR A 436 14.64 14.34 7.68
N SER A 437 13.43 14.33 8.23
CA SER A 437 12.91 13.17 8.97
C SER A 437 12.83 11.90 8.12
N MET A 438 12.48 12.03 6.84
CA MET A 438 12.37 10.90 5.93
C MET A 438 13.75 10.27 5.60
N PRO A 439 14.74 11.03 5.07
CA PRO A 439 16.03 10.46 4.74
C PRO A 439 16.78 9.92 5.95
N VAL A 440 16.66 10.54 7.13
CA VAL A 440 17.26 10.03 8.37
C VAL A 440 16.66 8.67 8.74
N SER A 441 15.34 8.54 8.67
CA SER A 441 14.66 7.27 8.90
C SER A 441 15.12 6.18 7.93
N ASP A 442 15.17 6.50 6.64
CA ASP A 442 15.51 5.53 5.61
C ASP A 442 16.97 5.06 5.72
N ILE A 443 17.92 5.95 6.02
CA ILE A 443 19.33 5.57 6.16
C ILE A 443 19.58 4.76 7.43
N LEU A 444 19.00 5.12 8.57
CA LEU A 444 19.16 4.38 9.82
C LEU A 444 18.55 2.98 9.71
N THR A 445 17.38 2.87 9.08
CA THR A 445 16.76 1.58 8.79
C THR A 445 17.60 0.76 7.82
N PHE A 446 18.21 1.40 6.82
CA PHE A 446 19.06 0.74 5.84
C PHE A 446 20.28 0.07 6.49
N VAL A 447 20.90 0.69 7.48
CA VAL A 447 22.01 0.08 8.23
C VAL A 447 21.57 -1.25 8.84
N VAL A 448 20.40 -1.29 9.47
CA VAL A 448 19.84 -2.53 10.04
C VAL A 448 19.46 -3.52 8.93
N SER A 449 18.88 -3.02 7.83
CA SER A 449 18.54 -3.85 6.66
C SER A 449 19.76 -4.55 6.10
N VAL A 450 20.92 -3.87 5.98
CA VAL A 450 22.17 -4.48 5.50
C VAL A 450 22.60 -5.63 6.41
N VAL A 451 22.52 -5.47 7.72
CA VAL A 451 22.83 -6.55 8.68
C VAL A 451 21.91 -7.75 8.45
N LEU A 452 20.61 -7.52 8.30
CA LEU A 452 19.64 -8.59 8.05
C LEU A 452 19.82 -9.23 6.66
N ILE A 453 20.17 -8.46 5.64
CA ILE A 453 20.49 -8.97 4.30
C ILE A 453 21.70 -9.91 4.37
N LEU A 454 22.77 -9.48 4.99
CA LEU A 454 23.97 -10.31 5.15
C LEU A 454 23.69 -11.57 5.98
N GLY A 455 22.91 -11.43 7.06
CA GLY A 455 22.48 -12.57 7.87
C GLY A 455 21.63 -13.56 7.07
N THR A 456 20.72 -13.05 6.24
CA THR A 456 19.86 -13.89 5.37
C THR A 456 20.70 -14.62 4.32
N TYR A 457 21.66 -13.97 3.68
CA TYR A 457 22.56 -14.64 2.74
C TYR A 457 23.40 -15.74 3.41
N ARG A 458 23.94 -15.49 4.60
CA ARG A 458 24.71 -16.51 5.35
C ARG A 458 23.83 -17.72 5.67
N GLU A 459 22.63 -17.50 6.15
CA GLU A 459 21.67 -18.57 6.47
C GLU A 459 21.27 -19.38 5.23
N LEU A 460 20.91 -18.72 4.13
CA LEU A 460 20.53 -19.39 2.89
C LEU A 460 21.70 -20.17 2.28
N ASN A 461 22.92 -19.63 2.34
CA ASN A 461 24.11 -20.32 1.84
C ASN A 461 24.46 -21.54 2.71
N SER A 462 24.34 -21.45 4.04
CA SER A 462 24.59 -22.58 4.92
C SER A 462 23.58 -23.73 4.75
N LYS A 463 22.34 -23.40 4.39
CA LYS A 463 21.30 -24.40 4.08
C LYS A 463 21.41 -24.96 2.66
N ALA A 464 22.14 -24.30 1.77
CA ALA A 464 22.32 -24.70 0.38
C ALA A 464 23.53 -25.65 0.16
N GLN A 465 24.40 -25.77 1.16
CA GLN A 465 25.50 -26.76 1.26
C GLN A 465 24.98 -28.10 1.78
#